data_1b0b79693eea2e612cac1c4d8005d30d
#
_entry.id   1b0b79693eea2e612cac1c4d8005d30d
#
_cell.length_a   1.000
_cell.length_b   1.000
_cell.length_c   1.000
_cell.angle_alpha   90.00
_cell.angle_beta   90.00
_cell.angle_gamma   90.00
#
_symmetry.space_group_name_H-M   'P 1'
#
loop_
_entity.id
_entity.type
_entity.pdbx_description
1 polymer ?
#
loop_
_entity_poly.entity_id
_entity_poly.type
_entity_poly.pdbx_seq_one_letter_code
_entity_poly.pdbx_strand_id
1 'polypeptide(L)'
;MKKVLIGMLLVALVLTIPTVVQRVQIEEANKSIETIVPYKYTLDWMVEDPNLTLKQIVTDFKNTGVQSVSLEPDTVSSLERKRLITAVSTSRMHEYLLLTQQAPLEAPFTRPGLFIHSNASFDFEKVTEGFFEEQHRFTVNGSDYVFIPGKVDTILSTPVTYDREVIETVLNAGMMVIPRIGNYSDEDQLERMTDELFAIKQPGIDKVLFSGSDAPFSSDPVGLKKFGEQLNTAGYELMSIEFNDQSGLNQLAYLNELNLVRLHSLGVTEDNITESAEKIVRAAKERNFRAFFLNLTPEKYEQALPVLQNLQTKVDATLPASFARDDSRTFETYSVPLWQTAIALLGVIAFLTLAAQSVFKNKN
;
A
#
# COMPACT_ATOMS: atom_id res chain seq x y z
N MET A 1 54.70 -6.61 15.21
CA MET A 1 53.68 -6.10 14.33
C MET A 1 52.41 -7.01 14.32
N LYS A 2 52.46 -8.31 13.98
CA LYS A 2 51.29 -9.20 13.97
C LYS A 2 50.49 -9.24 15.29
N LYS A 3 51.19 -9.35 16.44
CA LYS A 3 50.55 -9.38 17.78
C LYS A 3 49.79 -8.09 18.09
N VAL A 4 50.29 -6.93 17.64
CA VAL A 4 49.64 -5.61 17.82
C VAL A 4 48.37 -5.53 16.96
N LEU A 5 48.43 -5.97 15.69
CA LEU A 5 47.29 -6.00 14.79
C LEU A 5 46.17 -6.96 15.30
N ILE A 6 46.57 -8.11 15.82
CA ILE A 6 45.63 -9.06 16.44
C ILE A 6 44.99 -8.43 17.70
N GLY A 7 45.77 -7.75 18.53
CA GLY A 7 45.26 -7.02 19.70
C GLY A 7 44.28 -5.94 19.31
N MET A 8 44.59 -5.13 18.29
CA MET A 8 43.66 -4.11 17.77
C MET A 8 42.37 -4.71 17.26
N LEU A 9 42.44 -5.82 16.53
CA LEU A 9 41.25 -6.52 16.02
C LEU A 9 40.35 -7.04 17.16
N LEU A 10 40.98 -7.64 18.18
CA LEU A 10 40.23 -8.16 19.35
C LEU A 10 39.56 -7.01 20.14
N VAL A 11 40.27 -5.90 20.36
CA VAL A 11 39.73 -4.70 21.00
C VAL A 11 38.55 -4.14 20.18
N ALA A 12 38.70 -4.04 18.87
CA ALA A 12 37.62 -3.57 17.99
C ALA A 12 36.37 -4.48 18.08
N LEU A 13 36.57 -5.79 18.04
CA LEU A 13 35.48 -6.75 18.19
C LEU A 13 34.75 -6.59 19.53
N VAL A 14 35.47 -6.50 20.64
CA VAL A 14 34.86 -6.34 21.97
C VAL A 14 34.11 -5.03 22.10
N LEU A 15 34.67 -3.92 21.61
CA LEU A 15 34.07 -2.59 21.72
C LEU A 15 32.84 -2.40 20.78
N THR A 16 32.67 -3.24 19.77
CA THR A 16 31.48 -3.22 18.89
C THR A 16 30.34 -4.12 19.41
N ILE A 17 30.59 -5.00 20.41
CA ILE A 17 29.55 -5.88 21.00
C ILE A 17 28.30 -5.11 21.45
N PRO A 18 28.40 -3.97 22.18
CA PRO A 18 27.19 -3.26 22.62
C PRO A 18 26.26 -2.85 21.49
N THR A 19 26.79 -2.39 20.35
CA THR A 19 26.01 -2.03 19.16
C THR A 19 25.31 -3.25 18.56
N VAL A 20 25.98 -4.40 18.49
CA VAL A 20 25.38 -5.65 18.00
C VAL A 20 24.27 -6.11 18.94
N VAL A 21 24.50 -6.04 20.26
CA VAL A 21 23.48 -6.40 21.26
C VAL A 21 22.24 -5.49 21.13
N GLN A 22 22.44 -4.18 21.02
CA GLN A 22 21.35 -3.22 20.84
C GLN A 22 20.54 -3.53 19.57
N ARG A 23 21.22 -3.81 18.46
CA ARG A 23 20.56 -4.21 17.21
C ARG A 23 19.72 -5.48 17.40
N VAL A 24 20.28 -6.50 18.03
CA VAL A 24 19.54 -7.75 18.31
C VAL A 24 18.34 -7.48 19.19
N GLN A 25 18.44 -6.62 20.21
CA GLN A 25 17.32 -6.26 21.06
C GLN A 25 16.19 -5.57 20.29
N ILE A 26 16.52 -4.63 19.38
CA ILE A 26 15.54 -3.96 18.51
C ILE A 26 14.85 -4.98 17.57
N GLU A 27 15.62 -5.89 16.98
CA GLU A 27 15.09 -6.94 16.11
C GLU A 27 14.19 -7.93 16.89
N GLU A 28 14.57 -8.29 18.12
CA GLU A 28 13.80 -9.17 18.99
C GLU A 28 12.50 -8.51 19.52
N ALA A 29 12.51 -7.21 19.75
CA ALA A 29 11.34 -6.45 20.18
C ALA A 29 10.30 -6.27 19.05
N ASN A 30 10.73 -6.36 17.77
CA ASN A 30 9.86 -6.19 16.60
C ASN A 30 9.67 -7.55 15.88
N LYS A 31 8.87 -8.42 16.47
CA LYS A 31 8.52 -9.74 15.91
C LYS A 31 7.03 -9.88 15.57
N SER A 32 6.32 -8.78 15.37
CA SER A 32 4.97 -8.81 14.80
C SER A 32 5.03 -9.03 13.30
N ILE A 33 4.17 -9.90 12.79
CA ILE A 33 3.95 -10.06 11.35
C ILE A 33 2.51 -9.76 11.00
N GLU A 34 2.32 -9.00 9.96
CA GLU A 34 1.03 -8.51 9.45
C GLU A 34 0.71 -9.15 8.11
N THR A 35 -0.48 -9.72 8.01
CA THR A 35 -1.02 -10.21 6.75
C THR A 35 -2.02 -9.21 6.20
N ILE A 36 -1.83 -8.82 4.95
CA ILE A 36 -2.60 -7.78 4.25
C ILE A 36 -3.29 -8.40 3.03
N VAL A 37 -4.59 -8.16 2.88
CA VAL A 37 -5.37 -8.59 1.70
C VAL A 37 -5.93 -7.36 0.97
N PRO A 38 -5.83 -7.27 -0.36
CA PRO A 38 -6.42 -6.17 -1.13
C PRO A 38 -7.95 -6.19 -1.12
N TYR A 39 -8.57 -5.03 -0.87
CA TYR A 39 -10.02 -4.86 -0.92
C TYR A 39 -10.63 -5.13 -2.31
N LYS A 40 -9.88 -4.91 -3.38
CA LYS A 40 -10.39 -5.11 -4.76
C LYS A 40 -11.04 -6.47 -4.97
N TYR A 41 -10.52 -7.54 -4.35
CA TYR A 41 -11.11 -8.87 -4.44
C TYR A 41 -12.48 -8.95 -3.74
N THR A 42 -12.62 -8.25 -2.62
CA THR A 42 -13.88 -8.18 -1.88
C THR A 42 -15.01 -7.59 -2.74
N LEU A 43 -14.73 -6.53 -3.46
CA LEU A 43 -15.69 -5.93 -4.38
C LEU A 43 -16.06 -6.89 -5.51
N ASP A 44 -15.08 -7.57 -6.11
CA ASP A 44 -15.30 -8.54 -7.18
C ASP A 44 -16.21 -9.67 -6.70
N TRP A 45 -15.97 -10.23 -5.53
CA TRP A 45 -16.78 -11.32 -4.95
C TRP A 45 -18.20 -10.89 -4.60
N MET A 46 -18.41 -9.69 -4.06
CA MET A 46 -19.75 -9.16 -3.77
C MET A 46 -20.55 -8.85 -5.04
N VAL A 47 -19.88 -8.51 -6.14
CA VAL A 47 -20.56 -8.32 -7.45
C VAL A 47 -21.01 -9.66 -8.02
N GLU A 48 -20.23 -10.73 -7.82
CA GLU A 48 -20.57 -12.09 -8.30
C GLU A 48 -21.64 -12.75 -7.44
N ASP A 49 -21.55 -12.63 -6.11
CA ASP A 49 -22.56 -13.17 -5.17
C ASP A 49 -23.24 -12.05 -4.40
N PRO A 50 -24.49 -11.68 -4.79
CA PRO A 50 -25.27 -10.63 -4.13
C PRO A 50 -25.67 -10.95 -2.67
N ASN A 51 -25.53 -12.18 -2.20
CA ASN A 51 -25.80 -12.57 -0.81
C ASN A 51 -24.59 -12.36 0.08
N LEU A 52 -23.41 -12.21 -0.50
CA LEU A 52 -22.17 -12.00 0.22
C LEU A 52 -22.09 -10.53 0.66
N THR A 53 -21.84 -10.30 1.94
CA THR A 53 -21.75 -8.96 2.50
C THR A 53 -20.30 -8.61 2.87
N LEU A 54 -19.95 -7.34 2.77
CA LEU A 54 -18.66 -6.81 3.21
C LEU A 54 -18.34 -7.23 4.66
N LYS A 55 -19.32 -7.10 5.56
CA LYS A 55 -19.18 -7.47 6.98
C LYS A 55 -18.83 -8.93 7.16
N GLN A 56 -19.43 -9.83 6.38
CA GLN A 56 -19.12 -11.26 6.43
C GLN A 56 -17.69 -11.52 5.98
N ILE A 57 -17.26 -10.98 4.82
CA ILE A 57 -15.90 -11.15 4.29
C ILE A 57 -14.86 -10.65 5.28
N VAL A 58 -15.05 -9.44 5.83
CA VAL A 58 -14.14 -8.83 6.80
C VAL A 58 -14.06 -9.67 8.09
N THR A 59 -15.20 -10.20 8.56
CA THR A 59 -15.23 -11.09 9.72
C THR A 59 -14.45 -12.38 9.44
N ASP A 60 -14.63 -12.97 8.27
CA ASP A 60 -13.93 -14.18 7.88
C ASP A 60 -12.42 -13.94 7.70
N PHE A 61 -12.02 -12.80 7.13
CA PHE A 61 -10.61 -12.40 7.09
C PHE A 61 -10.00 -12.29 8.48
N LYS A 62 -10.69 -11.62 9.41
CA LYS A 62 -10.24 -11.52 10.81
C LYS A 62 -10.07 -12.89 11.44
N ASN A 63 -11.05 -13.79 11.26
CA ASN A 63 -11.04 -15.14 11.81
C ASN A 63 -9.93 -16.01 11.21
N THR A 64 -9.49 -15.72 9.98
CA THR A 64 -8.36 -16.41 9.33
C THR A 64 -7.00 -15.83 9.71
N GLY A 65 -6.96 -14.80 10.56
CA GLY A 65 -5.70 -14.18 10.98
C GLY A 65 -5.15 -13.14 10.01
N VAL A 66 -6.00 -12.49 9.23
CA VAL A 66 -5.64 -11.26 8.48
C VAL A 66 -5.73 -10.07 9.44
N GLN A 67 -4.71 -9.22 9.45
CA GLN A 67 -4.66 -8.03 10.28
C GLN A 67 -5.15 -6.79 9.54
N SER A 68 -4.92 -6.71 8.23
CA SER A 68 -5.15 -5.47 7.48
C SER A 68 -5.76 -5.69 6.11
N VAL A 69 -6.55 -4.71 5.69
CA VAL A 69 -7.08 -4.61 4.33
C VAL A 69 -6.42 -3.43 3.63
N SER A 70 -5.86 -3.69 2.45
CA SER A 70 -5.33 -2.62 1.60
C SER A 70 -6.43 -2.05 0.73
N LEU A 71 -6.68 -0.74 0.84
CA LEU A 71 -7.77 -0.03 0.18
C LEU A 71 -7.26 0.90 -0.90
N GLU A 72 -7.61 0.60 -2.16
CA GLU A 72 -7.43 1.51 -3.29
C GLU A 72 -8.55 2.55 -3.29
N PRO A 73 -8.29 3.78 -3.77
CA PRO A 73 -9.36 4.76 -3.93
C PRO A 73 -10.39 4.28 -4.96
N ASP A 74 -11.65 4.61 -4.74
CA ASP A 74 -12.70 4.39 -5.71
C ASP A 74 -12.48 5.25 -6.94
N THR A 75 -12.61 4.61 -8.10
CA THR A 75 -12.69 5.27 -9.40
C THR A 75 -14.14 5.48 -9.81
N VAL A 76 -14.39 6.31 -10.79
CA VAL A 76 -15.75 6.45 -11.38
C VAL A 76 -16.32 5.08 -11.79
N SER A 77 -15.48 4.20 -12.36
CA SER A 77 -15.89 2.84 -12.71
C SER A 77 -16.22 1.97 -11.49
N SER A 78 -15.48 2.07 -10.39
CA SER A 78 -15.80 1.30 -9.18
C SER A 78 -17.08 1.79 -8.51
N LEU A 79 -17.34 3.10 -8.53
CA LEU A 79 -18.62 3.68 -8.05
C LEU A 79 -19.82 3.16 -8.86
N GLU A 80 -19.67 3.01 -10.19
CA GLU A 80 -20.70 2.42 -11.03
C GLU A 80 -20.90 0.93 -10.69
N ARG A 81 -19.86 0.14 -10.53
CA ARG A 81 -19.93 -1.26 -10.10
C ARG A 81 -20.60 -1.44 -8.73
N LYS A 82 -20.38 -0.51 -7.81
CA LYS A 82 -21.08 -0.43 -6.50
C LYS A 82 -22.53 0.06 -6.63
N ARG A 83 -22.97 0.44 -7.83
CA ARG A 83 -24.32 1.00 -8.10
C ARG A 83 -24.60 2.31 -7.35
N LEU A 84 -23.55 3.05 -7.00
CA LEU A 84 -23.67 4.38 -6.40
C LEU A 84 -23.96 5.45 -7.45
N ILE A 85 -23.55 5.20 -8.69
CA ILE A 85 -23.82 6.03 -9.85
C ILE A 85 -24.24 5.18 -11.06
N THR A 86 -24.75 5.85 -12.07
CA THR A 86 -24.95 5.29 -13.42
C THR A 86 -24.23 6.20 -14.43
N ALA A 87 -23.34 5.63 -15.23
CA ALA A 87 -22.55 6.38 -16.22
C ALA A 87 -23.02 6.04 -17.63
N VAL A 88 -23.30 7.09 -18.42
CA VAL A 88 -23.80 6.98 -19.80
C VAL A 88 -22.91 7.78 -20.72
N SER A 89 -22.33 7.16 -21.76
CA SER A 89 -21.54 7.90 -22.73
C SER A 89 -22.40 8.83 -23.61
N THR A 90 -21.75 9.85 -24.19
CA THR A 90 -22.44 10.81 -25.10
C THR A 90 -23.20 10.08 -26.21
N SER A 91 -22.64 9.04 -26.82
CA SER A 91 -23.29 8.27 -27.90
C SER A 91 -24.56 7.57 -27.39
N ARG A 92 -24.50 6.91 -26.22
CA ARG A 92 -25.65 6.25 -25.63
C ARG A 92 -26.71 7.25 -25.16
N MET A 93 -26.32 8.40 -24.64
CA MET A 93 -27.27 9.47 -24.28
C MET A 93 -27.98 9.99 -25.54
N HIS A 94 -27.27 10.18 -26.62
CA HIS A 94 -27.86 10.59 -27.92
C HIS A 94 -28.88 9.56 -28.42
N GLU A 95 -28.56 8.27 -28.40
CA GLU A 95 -29.50 7.19 -28.75
C GLU A 95 -30.75 7.20 -27.83
N TYR A 96 -30.57 7.37 -26.52
CA TYR A 96 -31.66 7.46 -25.56
C TYR A 96 -32.61 8.62 -25.88
N LEU A 97 -32.07 9.82 -26.17
CA LEU A 97 -32.88 10.99 -26.53
C LEU A 97 -33.67 10.77 -27.82
N LEU A 98 -33.07 10.15 -28.85
CA LEU A 98 -33.74 9.80 -30.07
C LEU A 98 -34.91 8.80 -29.84
N LEU A 99 -34.67 7.75 -29.05
CA LEU A 99 -35.68 6.74 -28.75
C LEU A 99 -36.84 7.29 -27.91
N THR A 100 -36.54 8.27 -27.02
CA THR A 100 -37.56 8.90 -26.17
C THR A 100 -38.18 10.17 -26.77
N GLN A 101 -37.86 10.48 -28.03
CA GLN A 101 -38.34 11.68 -28.75
C GLN A 101 -38.07 12.99 -28.01
N GLN A 102 -36.90 13.06 -27.34
CA GLN A 102 -36.43 14.26 -26.67
C GLN A 102 -35.63 15.15 -27.63
N ALA A 103 -35.40 16.40 -27.20
CA ALA A 103 -34.55 17.31 -27.97
C ALA A 103 -33.12 16.76 -28.11
N PRO A 104 -32.46 16.96 -29.26
CA PRO A 104 -31.08 16.50 -29.45
C PRO A 104 -30.12 17.25 -28.51
N LEU A 105 -28.95 16.62 -28.23
CA LEU A 105 -27.89 17.27 -27.46
C LEU A 105 -27.39 18.55 -28.17
N GLU A 106 -27.21 19.60 -27.39
CA GLU A 106 -26.58 20.85 -27.82
C GLU A 106 -25.21 21.02 -27.09
N ALA A 107 -24.39 21.96 -27.55
CA ALA A 107 -23.15 22.25 -26.87
C ALA A 107 -23.38 22.70 -25.41
N PRO A 108 -22.57 22.26 -24.45
CA PRO A 108 -21.35 21.49 -24.56
C PRO A 108 -21.53 19.95 -24.63
N PHE A 109 -22.76 19.43 -24.51
CA PHE A 109 -23.11 18.03 -24.35
C PHE A 109 -22.92 17.16 -25.59
N THR A 110 -22.57 17.74 -26.73
CA THR A 110 -22.24 17.04 -27.98
C THR A 110 -20.80 16.53 -28.03
N ARG A 111 -19.93 17.00 -27.10
CA ARG A 111 -18.55 16.53 -27.00
C ARG A 111 -18.52 15.08 -26.48
N PRO A 112 -17.48 14.29 -26.83
CA PRO A 112 -17.25 13.01 -26.15
C PRO A 112 -17.16 13.21 -24.64
N GLY A 113 -17.81 12.34 -23.85
CA GLY A 113 -17.83 12.45 -22.40
C GLY A 113 -18.77 11.43 -21.74
N LEU A 114 -18.97 11.60 -20.44
CA LEU A 114 -19.86 10.81 -19.62
C LEU A 114 -20.93 11.68 -18.96
N PHE A 115 -22.16 11.22 -19.00
CA PHE A 115 -23.28 11.70 -18.19
C PHE A 115 -23.38 10.77 -16.99
N ILE A 116 -23.25 11.31 -15.79
CA ILE A 116 -23.23 10.57 -14.55
C ILE A 116 -24.43 10.96 -13.71
N HIS A 117 -25.28 9.99 -13.42
CA HIS A 117 -26.44 10.14 -12.52
C HIS A 117 -26.08 9.53 -11.16
N SER A 118 -26.29 10.30 -10.10
CA SER A 118 -26.08 9.84 -8.72
C SER A 118 -27.29 9.06 -8.23
N ASN A 119 -27.08 7.93 -7.55
CA ASN A 119 -28.16 7.27 -6.81
C ASN A 119 -28.50 8.09 -5.55
N ALA A 120 -29.69 7.93 -5.02
CA ALA A 120 -30.28 8.80 -3.98
C ALA A 120 -29.42 8.97 -2.70
N SER A 121 -28.52 8.06 -2.42
CA SER A 121 -27.64 8.07 -1.24
C SER A 121 -26.23 8.62 -1.50
N PHE A 122 -25.89 8.94 -2.75
CA PHE A 122 -24.53 9.35 -3.15
C PHE A 122 -24.59 10.66 -3.93
N ASP A 123 -23.76 11.61 -3.59
CA ASP A 123 -23.63 12.90 -4.27
C ASP A 123 -22.31 12.95 -5.05
N PHE A 124 -22.38 12.53 -6.32
CA PHE A 124 -21.22 12.48 -7.19
C PHE A 124 -20.60 13.85 -7.41
N GLU A 125 -21.41 14.88 -7.64
CA GLU A 125 -20.94 16.26 -7.90
C GLU A 125 -20.12 16.78 -6.72
N LYS A 126 -20.60 16.56 -5.51
CA LYS A 126 -19.88 16.96 -4.29
C LYS A 126 -18.58 16.19 -4.09
N VAL A 127 -18.59 14.86 -4.31
CA VAL A 127 -17.39 14.01 -4.14
C VAL A 127 -16.33 14.34 -5.16
N THR A 128 -16.72 14.74 -6.38
CA THR A 128 -15.80 15.02 -7.48
C THR A 128 -15.53 16.49 -7.71
N GLU A 129 -15.90 17.35 -6.77
CA GLU A 129 -15.63 18.78 -6.85
C GLU A 129 -14.13 19.05 -7.01
N GLY A 130 -13.75 19.63 -8.16
CA GLY A 130 -12.37 19.93 -8.53
C GLY A 130 -11.52 18.77 -9.03
N PHE A 131 -12.07 17.56 -9.23
CA PHE A 131 -11.37 16.46 -9.88
C PHE A 131 -11.38 16.54 -11.41
N PHE A 132 -12.30 17.30 -11.97
CA PHE A 132 -12.44 17.48 -13.41
C PHE A 132 -12.46 18.97 -13.74
N GLU A 133 -11.72 19.38 -14.77
CA GLU A 133 -11.65 20.79 -15.21
C GLU A 133 -13.02 21.36 -15.56
N GLU A 134 -13.88 20.55 -16.18
CA GLU A 134 -15.21 20.93 -16.58
C GLU A 134 -16.25 19.93 -16.09
N GLN A 135 -17.30 20.45 -15.47
CA GLN A 135 -18.52 19.71 -15.11
C GLN A 135 -19.74 20.55 -15.47
N HIS A 136 -20.71 19.92 -16.13
CA HIS A 136 -21.95 20.61 -16.55
C HIS A 136 -23.16 19.83 -16.07
N ARG A 137 -24.14 20.51 -15.53
CA ARG A 137 -25.43 19.87 -15.19
C ARG A 137 -26.28 19.68 -16.43
N PHE A 138 -26.92 18.51 -16.53
CA PHE A 138 -27.81 18.14 -17.61
C PHE A 138 -29.03 17.43 -17.03
N THR A 139 -30.23 17.92 -17.38
CA THR A 139 -31.49 17.31 -16.91
C THR A 139 -32.27 16.78 -18.09
N VAL A 140 -32.72 15.53 -17.98
CA VAL A 140 -33.59 14.89 -18.97
C VAL A 140 -34.60 13.99 -18.29
N ASN A 141 -35.87 14.04 -18.69
CA ASN A 141 -36.98 13.28 -18.12
C ASN A 141 -37.07 13.33 -16.58
N GLY A 142 -36.71 14.49 -15.99
CA GLY A 142 -36.71 14.69 -14.54
C GLY A 142 -35.55 14.05 -13.78
N SER A 143 -34.58 13.47 -14.50
CA SER A 143 -33.33 12.98 -13.91
C SER A 143 -32.19 13.94 -14.17
N ASP A 144 -31.42 14.23 -13.13
CA ASP A 144 -30.26 15.09 -13.20
C ASP A 144 -28.98 14.28 -13.41
N TYR A 145 -28.12 14.79 -14.28
CA TYR A 145 -26.82 14.23 -14.63
C TYR A 145 -25.74 15.29 -14.50
N VAL A 146 -24.56 14.86 -14.13
CA VAL A 146 -23.32 15.63 -14.26
C VAL A 146 -22.62 15.15 -15.54
N PHE A 147 -22.44 16.04 -16.51
CA PHE A 147 -21.70 15.76 -17.72
C PHE A 147 -20.24 16.17 -17.56
N ILE A 148 -19.34 15.22 -17.81
CA ILE A 148 -17.90 15.40 -17.81
C ILE A 148 -17.40 15.19 -19.25
N PRO A 149 -16.90 16.25 -19.93
CA PRO A 149 -16.31 16.11 -21.25
C PRO A 149 -14.93 15.44 -21.15
N GLY A 150 -14.61 14.57 -22.11
CA GLY A 150 -13.32 13.90 -22.16
C GLY A 150 -13.38 12.48 -22.71
N LYS A 151 -12.26 11.79 -22.64
CA LYS A 151 -12.19 10.37 -23.01
C LYS A 151 -12.86 9.53 -21.95
N VAL A 152 -13.81 8.69 -22.36
CA VAL A 152 -14.60 7.84 -21.44
C VAL A 152 -13.72 6.99 -20.53
N ASP A 153 -12.71 6.31 -21.09
CA ASP A 153 -11.84 5.42 -20.29
C ASP A 153 -11.01 6.21 -19.25
N THR A 154 -10.59 7.41 -19.59
CA THR A 154 -9.86 8.29 -18.65
C THR A 154 -10.77 8.70 -17.50
N ILE A 155 -12.00 9.15 -17.80
CA ILE A 155 -12.97 9.54 -16.78
C ILE A 155 -13.30 8.33 -15.88
N LEU A 156 -13.58 7.17 -16.47
CA LEU A 156 -13.92 5.95 -15.72
C LEU A 156 -12.78 5.48 -14.79
N SER A 157 -11.53 5.69 -15.20
CA SER A 157 -10.35 5.29 -14.41
C SER A 157 -9.89 6.34 -13.39
N THR A 158 -10.49 7.54 -13.37
CA THR A 158 -10.14 8.61 -12.44
C THR A 158 -10.50 8.19 -11.00
N PRO A 159 -9.52 8.10 -10.07
CA PRO A 159 -9.79 7.92 -8.66
C PRO A 159 -10.35 9.21 -8.07
N VAL A 160 -11.33 9.07 -7.17
CA VAL A 160 -12.06 10.24 -6.67
C VAL A 160 -12.23 10.27 -5.15
N THR A 161 -12.24 9.12 -4.46
CA THR A 161 -12.42 9.09 -3.00
C THR A 161 -12.03 7.74 -2.43
N TYR A 162 -11.87 7.63 -1.10
CA TYR A 162 -11.82 6.36 -0.39
C TYR A 162 -13.20 6.00 0.18
N ASP A 163 -13.58 4.74 0.05
CA ASP A 163 -14.86 4.23 0.57
C ASP A 163 -14.89 4.25 2.09
N ARG A 164 -15.67 5.16 2.66
CA ARG A 164 -15.79 5.35 4.12
C ARG A 164 -16.52 4.19 4.79
N GLU A 165 -17.48 3.53 4.11
CA GLU A 165 -18.18 2.37 4.63
C GLU A 165 -17.24 1.17 4.78
N VAL A 166 -16.37 0.97 3.79
CA VAL A 166 -15.32 -0.06 3.87
C VAL A 166 -14.37 0.22 5.02
N ILE A 167 -13.89 1.46 5.15
CA ILE A 167 -13.01 1.88 6.24
C ILE A 167 -13.65 1.58 7.59
N GLU A 168 -14.87 2.06 7.81
CA GLU A 168 -15.59 1.84 9.06
C GLU A 168 -15.83 0.35 9.35
N THR A 169 -16.21 -0.42 8.35
CA THR A 169 -16.48 -1.86 8.51
C THR A 169 -15.21 -2.62 8.92
N VAL A 170 -14.08 -2.32 8.29
CA VAL A 170 -12.78 -2.95 8.59
C VAL A 170 -12.30 -2.56 9.99
N LEU A 171 -12.34 -1.27 10.33
CA LEU A 171 -11.92 -0.78 11.65
C LEU A 171 -12.83 -1.30 12.78
N ASN A 172 -14.14 -1.35 12.57
CA ASN A 172 -15.10 -1.91 13.54
C ASN A 172 -14.90 -3.41 13.78
N ALA A 173 -14.35 -4.13 12.80
CA ALA A 173 -13.94 -5.52 13.00
C ALA A 173 -12.60 -5.64 13.78
N GLY A 174 -11.96 -4.54 14.14
CA GLY A 174 -10.67 -4.51 14.81
C GLY A 174 -9.51 -4.92 13.89
N MET A 175 -9.63 -4.62 12.60
CA MET A 175 -8.58 -4.75 11.60
C MET A 175 -8.08 -3.36 11.19
N MET A 176 -6.91 -3.30 10.54
CA MET A 176 -6.32 -2.05 10.07
C MET A 176 -6.68 -1.81 8.60
N VAL A 177 -6.69 -0.55 8.18
CA VAL A 177 -6.82 -0.15 6.78
C VAL A 177 -5.51 0.47 6.31
N ILE A 178 -5.02 0.00 5.16
CA ILE A 178 -3.82 0.51 4.50
C ILE A 178 -4.24 1.17 3.19
N PRO A 179 -4.45 2.49 3.16
CA PRO A 179 -4.78 3.19 1.93
C PRO A 179 -3.65 3.11 0.92
N ARG A 180 -4.01 3.02 -0.35
CA ARG A 180 -3.08 3.09 -1.47
C ARG A 180 -3.27 4.41 -2.21
N ILE A 181 -2.17 5.00 -2.64
CA ILE A 181 -2.18 6.19 -3.48
C ILE A 181 -1.19 6.03 -4.63
N GLY A 182 -1.55 6.48 -5.83
CA GLY A 182 -0.68 6.47 -7.00
C GLY A 182 -0.07 7.84 -7.27
N ASN A 183 0.88 7.86 -8.21
CA ASN A 183 1.38 9.10 -8.80
C ASN A 183 0.53 9.39 -10.04
N TYR A 184 -0.43 10.29 -9.93
CA TYR A 184 -1.33 10.65 -11.02
C TYR A 184 -0.67 11.72 -11.89
N SER A 185 -0.89 11.65 -13.21
CA SER A 185 -0.28 12.56 -14.18
C SER A 185 -0.89 13.97 -14.15
N ASP A 186 -2.10 14.10 -13.63
CA ASP A 186 -2.78 15.36 -13.40
C ASP A 186 -2.44 15.86 -12.00
N GLU A 187 -1.90 17.07 -11.89
CA GLU A 187 -1.41 17.64 -10.65
C GLU A 187 -2.56 17.97 -9.68
N ASP A 188 -3.66 18.53 -10.18
CA ASP A 188 -4.84 18.85 -9.38
C ASP A 188 -5.47 17.56 -8.81
N GLN A 189 -5.54 16.50 -9.63
CA GLN A 189 -6.00 15.19 -9.20
C GLN A 189 -5.09 14.60 -8.13
N LEU A 190 -3.77 14.72 -8.28
CA LEU A 190 -2.80 14.23 -7.32
C LEU A 190 -2.92 14.96 -5.98
N GLU A 191 -3.06 16.28 -6.00
CA GLU A 191 -3.27 17.07 -4.79
C GLU A 191 -4.59 16.69 -4.09
N ARG A 192 -5.70 16.56 -4.83
CA ARG A 192 -6.99 16.14 -4.29
C ARG A 192 -6.96 14.77 -3.66
N MET A 193 -6.34 13.81 -4.32
CA MET A 193 -6.20 12.46 -3.76
C MET A 193 -5.29 12.43 -2.53
N THR A 194 -4.32 13.33 -2.46
CA THR A 194 -3.48 13.55 -1.28
C THR A 194 -4.32 14.11 -0.11
N ASP A 195 -5.17 15.11 -0.38
CA ASP A 195 -6.10 15.64 0.62
C ASP A 195 -7.08 14.56 1.12
N GLU A 196 -7.61 13.73 0.22
CA GLU A 196 -8.44 12.58 0.57
C GLU A 196 -7.70 11.57 1.46
N LEU A 197 -6.41 11.28 1.16
CA LEU A 197 -5.58 10.41 1.99
C LEU A 197 -5.44 10.94 3.42
N PHE A 198 -5.19 12.24 3.58
CA PHE A 198 -5.07 12.85 4.92
C PHE A 198 -6.44 12.96 5.61
N ALA A 199 -7.52 13.18 4.88
CA ALA A 199 -8.88 13.25 5.44
C ALA A 199 -9.37 11.93 6.04
N ILE A 200 -8.84 10.77 5.60
CA ILE A 200 -9.19 9.47 6.18
C ILE A 200 -8.33 9.08 7.38
N LYS A 201 -7.27 9.83 7.70
CA LYS A 201 -6.34 9.49 8.79
C LYS A 201 -7.07 9.44 10.14
N GLN A 202 -7.01 8.28 10.76
CA GLN A 202 -7.57 8.00 12.08
C GLN A 202 -6.89 6.77 12.68
N PRO A 203 -7.09 6.44 13.97
CA PRO A 203 -6.55 5.21 14.56
C PRO A 203 -6.93 3.97 13.74
N GLY A 204 -5.95 3.15 13.42
CA GLY A 204 -6.13 1.99 12.53
C GLY A 204 -5.88 2.27 11.04
N ILE A 205 -5.50 3.50 10.70
CA ILE A 205 -5.01 3.90 9.36
C ILE A 205 -3.64 4.54 9.52
N ASP A 206 -2.64 3.74 9.86
CA ASP A 206 -1.32 4.25 10.25
C ASP A 206 -0.25 4.04 9.17
N LYS A 207 -0.56 3.27 8.15
CA LYS A 207 0.34 2.96 7.03
C LYS A 207 -0.20 3.46 5.70
N VAL A 208 0.69 3.73 4.75
CA VAL A 208 0.34 4.06 3.36
C VAL A 208 1.20 3.23 2.40
N LEU A 209 0.57 2.72 1.34
CA LEU A 209 1.20 1.93 0.30
C LEU A 209 1.07 2.63 -1.05
N PHE A 210 2.19 2.94 -1.71
CA PHE A 210 2.15 3.55 -3.02
C PHE A 210 1.85 2.53 -4.12
N SER A 211 1.07 2.96 -5.12
CA SER A 211 0.71 2.17 -6.30
C SER A 211 1.62 2.51 -7.47
N GLY A 212 1.98 1.52 -8.29
CA GLY A 212 2.82 1.72 -9.47
C GLY A 212 4.31 1.79 -9.18
N SER A 213 5.06 2.34 -10.14
CA SER A 213 6.53 2.46 -10.13
C SER A 213 7.04 3.75 -9.50
N ASP A 214 6.15 4.69 -9.21
CA ASP A 214 6.50 6.03 -8.79
C ASP A 214 5.69 6.42 -7.55
N ALA A 215 6.35 6.99 -6.56
CA ALA A 215 5.69 7.60 -5.41
C ALA A 215 5.01 8.91 -5.84
N PRO A 216 3.94 9.35 -5.15
CA PRO A 216 3.33 10.64 -5.39
C PRO A 216 4.36 11.77 -5.43
N PHE A 217 4.22 12.68 -6.39
CA PHE A 217 5.13 13.82 -6.61
C PHE A 217 6.59 13.43 -6.94
N SER A 218 6.88 12.21 -7.37
CA SER A 218 8.27 11.78 -7.64
C SER A 218 9.01 12.62 -8.68
N SER A 219 8.31 13.25 -9.60
CA SER A 219 8.85 14.16 -10.63
C SER A 219 8.89 15.63 -10.21
N ASP A 220 8.27 15.99 -9.09
CA ASP A 220 8.26 17.35 -8.52
C ASP A 220 8.99 17.38 -7.16
N PRO A 221 10.24 17.87 -7.08
CA PRO A 221 10.99 17.89 -5.83
C PRO A 221 10.35 18.76 -4.72
N VAL A 222 9.58 19.80 -5.09
CA VAL A 222 8.92 20.69 -4.11
C VAL A 222 7.68 19.99 -3.54
N GLY A 223 6.84 19.44 -4.41
CA GLY A 223 5.67 18.65 -4.01
C GLY A 223 6.06 17.42 -3.21
N LEU A 224 7.11 16.68 -3.64
CA LEU A 224 7.63 15.52 -2.92
C LEU A 224 8.07 15.87 -1.50
N LYS A 225 8.77 17.01 -1.32
CA LYS A 225 9.19 17.48 0.00
C LYS A 225 7.99 17.82 0.87
N LYS A 226 7.02 18.61 0.35
CA LYS A 226 5.78 18.98 1.05
C LYS A 226 5.02 17.72 1.48
N PHE A 227 4.84 16.77 0.57
CA PHE A 227 4.14 15.53 0.84
C PHE A 227 4.84 14.67 1.91
N GLY A 228 6.18 14.55 1.87
CA GLY A 228 6.95 13.84 2.89
C GLY A 228 6.83 14.47 4.28
N GLU A 229 6.86 15.79 4.39
CA GLU A 229 6.65 16.52 5.64
C GLU A 229 5.22 16.36 6.17
N GLN A 230 4.23 16.29 5.29
CA GLN A 230 2.84 16.02 5.65
C GLN A 230 2.63 14.58 6.16
N LEU A 231 3.24 13.59 5.50
CA LEU A 231 3.21 12.19 5.93
C LEU A 231 3.82 12.02 7.34
N ASN A 232 4.97 12.66 7.58
CA ASN A 232 5.62 12.66 8.89
C ASN A 232 4.71 13.30 9.96
N THR A 233 4.18 14.48 9.69
CA THR A 233 3.29 15.21 10.61
C THR A 233 2.03 14.43 10.93
N ALA A 234 1.45 13.73 9.94
CA ALA A 234 0.28 12.88 10.11
C ALA A 234 0.60 11.54 10.79
N GLY A 235 1.88 11.18 10.93
CA GLY A 235 2.33 9.92 11.52
C GLY A 235 2.00 8.72 10.63
N TYR A 236 2.15 8.84 9.31
CA TYR A 236 2.06 7.69 8.41
C TYR A 236 3.38 6.93 8.36
N GLU A 237 3.32 5.61 8.48
CA GLU A 237 4.40 4.70 8.14
C GLU A 237 4.35 4.38 6.63
N LEU A 238 5.47 4.49 5.94
CA LEU A 238 5.58 4.12 4.53
C LEU A 238 5.74 2.62 4.38
N MET A 239 5.18 2.03 3.33
CA MET A 239 5.40 0.63 3.01
C MET A 239 6.29 0.48 1.76
N SER A 240 7.39 -0.26 1.88
CA SER A 240 8.31 -0.55 0.78
C SER A 240 8.14 -1.98 0.31
N ILE A 241 7.74 -2.15 -0.95
CA ILE A 241 7.56 -3.46 -1.58
C ILE A 241 8.93 -4.01 -2.00
N GLU A 242 9.23 -5.25 -1.60
CA GLU A 242 10.46 -5.93 -2.01
C GLU A 242 10.54 -6.06 -3.54
N PHE A 243 11.71 -5.77 -4.10
CA PHE A 243 11.99 -5.77 -5.54
C PHE A 243 11.18 -4.75 -6.38
N ASN A 244 10.51 -3.80 -5.74
CA ASN A 244 9.87 -2.68 -6.43
C ASN A 244 10.56 -1.38 -6.01
N ASP A 245 11.51 -0.92 -6.80
CA ASP A 245 12.24 0.33 -6.55
C ASP A 245 11.40 1.51 -7.08
N GLN A 246 10.50 2.01 -6.24
CA GLN A 246 9.62 3.13 -6.59
C GLN A 246 10.39 4.45 -6.58
N SER A 247 10.34 5.19 -7.70
CA SER A 247 10.94 6.53 -7.78
C SER A 247 10.38 7.43 -6.67
N GLY A 248 11.25 8.18 -6.00
CA GLY A 248 10.86 9.10 -4.92
C GLY A 248 10.67 8.45 -3.55
N LEU A 249 10.47 7.14 -3.44
CA LEU A 249 10.24 6.47 -2.15
C LEU A 249 11.41 6.66 -1.16
N ASN A 250 12.64 6.58 -1.64
CA ASN A 250 13.82 6.76 -0.80
C ASN A 250 13.88 8.18 -0.21
N GLN A 251 13.57 9.21 -1.01
CA GLN A 251 13.51 10.59 -0.54
C GLN A 251 12.39 10.78 0.50
N LEU A 252 11.20 10.23 0.23
CA LEU A 252 10.10 10.26 1.19
C LEU A 252 10.43 9.53 2.49
N ALA A 253 11.14 8.40 2.42
CA ALA A 253 11.57 7.68 3.61
C ALA A 253 12.49 8.55 4.51
N TYR A 254 13.43 9.29 3.91
CA TYR A 254 14.26 10.23 4.68
C TYR A 254 13.49 11.41 5.24
N LEU A 255 12.54 11.98 4.49
CA LEU A 255 11.67 13.06 4.95
C LEU A 255 10.73 12.61 6.06
N ASN A 256 10.35 11.33 6.07
CA ASN A 256 9.52 10.67 7.07
C ASN A 256 10.34 9.96 8.17
N GLU A 257 11.56 10.43 8.44
CA GLU A 257 12.44 9.93 9.52
C GLU A 257 12.74 8.43 9.47
N LEU A 258 12.75 7.86 8.25
CA LEU A 258 12.87 6.42 7.99
C LEU A 258 11.75 5.56 8.58
N ASN A 259 10.60 6.16 8.82
CA ASN A 259 9.40 5.46 9.29
C ASN A 259 8.83 4.59 8.16
N LEU A 260 9.44 3.42 7.97
CA LEU A 260 9.21 2.55 6.81
C LEU A 260 9.14 1.08 7.22
N VAL A 261 8.05 0.41 6.80
CA VAL A 261 7.82 -1.02 6.95
C VAL A 261 8.14 -1.74 5.64
N ARG A 262 8.95 -2.80 5.71
CA ARG A 262 9.25 -3.64 4.55
C ARG A 262 8.14 -4.66 4.31
N LEU A 263 7.61 -4.66 3.10
CA LEU A 263 6.50 -5.49 2.65
C LEU A 263 6.97 -6.52 1.61
N HIS A 264 6.61 -7.78 1.82
CA HIS A 264 6.80 -8.85 0.83
C HIS A 264 5.46 -9.20 0.18
N SER A 265 5.37 -9.05 -1.15
CA SER A 265 4.17 -9.33 -1.93
C SER A 265 4.23 -10.73 -2.53
N LEU A 266 3.15 -11.49 -2.42
CA LEU A 266 3.05 -12.89 -2.86
C LEU A 266 1.76 -13.11 -3.65
N GLY A 267 1.86 -13.84 -4.78
CA GLY A 267 0.71 -14.44 -5.43
C GLY A 267 0.40 -15.79 -4.78
N VAL A 268 -0.83 -15.96 -4.29
CA VAL A 268 -1.26 -17.18 -3.59
C VAL A 268 -2.32 -17.91 -4.38
N THR A 269 -2.04 -19.15 -4.71
CA THR A 269 -2.93 -20.10 -5.39
C THR A 269 -3.08 -21.36 -4.55
N GLU A 270 -4.06 -22.21 -4.85
CA GLU A 270 -4.22 -23.50 -4.19
C GLU A 270 -2.94 -24.37 -4.32
N ASP A 271 -2.30 -24.34 -5.48
CA ASP A 271 -1.13 -25.19 -5.78
C ASP A 271 0.15 -24.75 -5.07
N ASN A 272 0.28 -23.45 -4.69
CA ASN A 272 1.52 -22.93 -4.12
C ASN A 272 1.45 -22.60 -2.62
N ILE A 273 0.40 -22.99 -1.91
CA ILE A 273 0.19 -22.66 -0.48
C ILE A 273 1.42 -23.02 0.37
N THR A 274 1.97 -24.23 0.20
CA THR A 274 3.13 -24.69 1.00
C THR A 274 4.36 -23.83 0.74
N GLU A 275 4.69 -23.60 -0.52
CA GLU A 275 5.81 -22.75 -0.92
C GLU A 275 5.64 -21.32 -0.44
N SER A 276 4.42 -20.78 -0.54
CA SER A 276 4.10 -19.41 -0.07
C SER A 276 4.26 -19.28 1.45
N ALA A 277 3.81 -20.28 2.23
CA ALA A 277 4.02 -20.31 3.67
C ALA A 277 5.51 -20.33 4.04
N GLU A 278 6.32 -21.18 3.38
CA GLU A 278 7.76 -21.21 3.59
C GLU A 278 8.45 -19.89 3.23
N LYS A 279 8.03 -19.24 2.14
CA LYS A 279 8.52 -17.90 1.75
C LYS A 279 8.22 -16.84 2.81
N ILE A 280 7.00 -16.81 3.35
CA ILE A 280 6.60 -15.90 4.42
C ILE A 280 7.50 -16.12 5.65
N VAL A 281 7.58 -17.35 6.14
CA VAL A 281 8.37 -17.67 7.34
C VAL A 281 9.85 -17.33 7.17
N ARG A 282 10.43 -17.67 6.03
CA ARG A 282 11.83 -17.35 5.71
C ARG A 282 12.05 -15.85 5.59
N ALA A 283 11.14 -15.11 4.93
CA ALA A 283 11.24 -13.67 4.81
C ALA A 283 11.16 -12.97 6.17
N ALA A 284 10.28 -13.45 7.06
CA ALA A 284 10.17 -12.93 8.42
C ALA A 284 11.45 -13.18 9.24
N LYS A 285 11.99 -14.41 9.19
CA LYS A 285 13.14 -14.84 10.01
C LYS A 285 14.48 -14.30 9.52
N GLU A 286 14.70 -14.33 8.22
CA GLU A 286 16.04 -14.13 7.63
C GLU A 286 16.22 -12.75 7.03
N ARG A 287 15.12 -12.11 6.60
CA ARG A 287 15.16 -10.83 5.87
C ARG A 287 14.46 -9.68 6.57
N ASN A 288 13.97 -9.91 7.80
CA ASN A 288 13.29 -8.89 8.62
C ASN A 288 12.07 -8.25 7.94
N PHE A 289 11.31 -9.01 7.12
CA PHE A 289 10.01 -8.56 6.65
C PHE A 289 8.97 -8.69 7.76
N ARG A 290 8.09 -7.68 7.87
CA ARG A 290 7.03 -7.67 8.87
C ARG A 290 5.64 -7.58 8.27
N ALA A 291 5.51 -7.16 7.02
CA ALA A 291 4.26 -7.08 6.28
C ALA A 291 4.26 -8.04 5.09
N PHE A 292 3.14 -8.77 4.89
CA PHE A 292 2.95 -9.75 3.84
C PHE A 292 1.66 -9.44 3.08
N PHE A 293 1.80 -9.04 1.82
CA PHE A 293 0.70 -8.66 0.94
C PHE A 293 0.30 -9.86 0.08
N LEU A 294 -0.91 -10.36 0.29
CA LEU A 294 -1.39 -11.58 -0.35
C LEU A 294 -2.28 -11.26 -1.55
N ASN A 295 -1.76 -11.50 -2.75
CA ASN A 295 -2.55 -11.47 -3.96
C ASN A 295 -3.23 -12.83 -4.15
N LEU A 296 -4.50 -12.92 -3.76
CA LEU A 296 -5.28 -14.14 -3.89
C LEU A 296 -5.69 -14.33 -5.36
N THR A 297 -5.42 -15.50 -5.92
CA THR A 297 -5.74 -15.78 -7.33
C THR A 297 -7.14 -16.35 -7.55
N PRO A 298 -7.79 -17.08 -6.59
CA PRO A 298 -9.12 -17.59 -6.82
C PRO A 298 -10.13 -16.46 -7.06
N GLU A 299 -10.89 -16.58 -8.16
CA GLU A 299 -11.88 -15.59 -8.57
C GLU A 299 -13.11 -15.58 -7.64
N LYS A 300 -13.45 -16.75 -7.06
CA LYS A 300 -14.63 -16.90 -6.20
C LYS A 300 -14.24 -16.92 -4.73
N TYR A 301 -15.08 -16.27 -3.92
CA TYR A 301 -14.91 -16.21 -2.47
C TYR A 301 -14.81 -17.59 -1.81
N GLU A 302 -15.69 -18.51 -2.20
CA GLU A 302 -15.74 -19.88 -1.67
C GLU A 302 -14.44 -20.67 -1.88
N GLN A 303 -13.66 -20.30 -2.89
CA GLN A 303 -12.34 -20.88 -3.18
C GLN A 303 -11.22 -20.10 -2.49
N ALA A 304 -11.33 -18.77 -2.46
CA ALA A 304 -10.30 -17.89 -1.90
C ALA A 304 -10.16 -18.05 -0.38
N LEU A 305 -11.28 -18.17 0.35
CA LEU A 305 -11.26 -18.27 1.80
C LEU A 305 -10.55 -19.54 2.30
N PRO A 306 -10.80 -20.75 1.78
CA PRO A 306 -10.02 -21.95 2.15
C PRO A 306 -8.54 -21.85 1.82
N VAL A 307 -8.16 -21.24 0.69
CA VAL A 307 -6.75 -21.01 0.32
C VAL A 307 -6.08 -20.14 1.37
N LEU A 308 -6.73 -19.05 1.78
CA LEU A 308 -6.23 -18.15 2.82
C LEU A 308 -6.11 -18.87 4.17
N GLN A 309 -7.13 -19.64 4.59
CA GLN A 309 -7.13 -20.42 5.82
C GLN A 309 -5.98 -21.42 5.86
N ASN A 310 -5.81 -22.19 4.79
CA ASN A 310 -4.74 -23.18 4.67
C ASN A 310 -3.36 -22.54 4.71
N LEU A 311 -3.17 -21.40 4.02
CA LEU A 311 -1.91 -20.65 4.06
C LEU A 311 -1.59 -20.19 5.49
N GLN A 312 -2.54 -19.56 6.17
CA GLN A 312 -2.34 -19.04 7.53
C GLN A 312 -2.04 -20.19 8.51
N THR A 313 -2.77 -21.30 8.43
CA THR A 313 -2.52 -22.50 9.24
C THR A 313 -1.10 -23.04 9.06
N LYS A 314 -0.60 -23.10 7.81
CA LYS A 314 0.77 -23.55 7.53
C LYS A 314 1.83 -22.56 8.02
N VAL A 315 1.58 -21.27 7.88
CA VAL A 315 2.48 -20.24 8.42
C VAL A 315 2.56 -20.37 9.94
N ASP A 316 1.43 -20.48 10.64
CA ASP A 316 1.39 -20.58 12.10
C ASP A 316 2.07 -21.86 12.61
N ALA A 317 1.95 -22.97 11.88
CA ALA A 317 2.62 -24.22 12.22
C ALA A 317 4.15 -24.16 12.11
N THR A 318 4.70 -23.26 11.29
CA THR A 318 6.14 -23.18 10.98
C THR A 318 6.82 -21.91 11.51
N LEU A 319 6.03 -20.89 11.85
CA LEU A 319 6.52 -19.66 12.41
C LEU A 319 7.03 -19.89 13.86
N PRO A 320 8.22 -19.40 14.25
CA PRO A 320 8.68 -19.54 15.62
C PRO A 320 7.73 -18.87 16.61
N ALA A 321 7.56 -19.47 17.80
CA ALA A 321 6.68 -18.97 18.86
C ALA A 321 7.03 -17.56 19.37
N SER A 322 8.21 -17.03 19.02
CA SER A 322 8.59 -15.65 19.34
C SER A 322 7.95 -14.61 18.44
N PHE A 323 7.35 -15.01 17.31
CA PHE A 323 6.61 -14.11 16.42
C PHE A 323 5.13 -14.06 16.81
N ALA A 324 4.53 -12.87 16.73
CA ALA A 324 3.11 -12.64 16.94
C ALA A 324 2.43 -12.25 15.62
N ARG A 325 1.15 -12.61 15.47
CA ARG A 325 0.27 -12.09 14.44
C ARG A 325 -0.33 -10.77 14.93
N ASP A 326 0.21 -9.68 14.47
CA ASP A 326 -0.21 -8.34 14.90
C ASP A 326 0.18 -7.32 13.84
N ASP A 327 -0.17 -6.07 14.07
CA ASP A 327 0.24 -4.92 13.28
C ASP A 327 1.76 -4.85 13.14
N SER A 328 2.24 -4.72 11.92
CA SER A 328 3.67 -4.54 11.65
C SER A 328 4.09 -3.11 11.96
N ARG A 329 5.26 -2.95 12.54
CA ARG A 329 5.80 -1.64 12.92
C ARG A 329 7.19 -1.43 12.35
N THR A 330 7.56 -0.18 12.21
CA THR A 330 8.93 0.20 11.90
C THR A 330 9.88 -0.26 13.01
N PHE A 331 11.14 -0.53 12.65
CA PHE A 331 12.19 -0.79 13.64
C PHE A 331 12.58 0.51 14.31
N GLU A 332 12.79 0.47 15.63
CA GLU A 332 13.35 1.62 16.35
C GLU A 332 14.68 2.05 15.74
N THR A 333 14.84 3.33 15.52
CA THR A 333 16.09 3.90 15.04
C THR A 333 17.13 3.93 16.18
N TYR A 334 18.35 3.54 15.88
CA TYR A 334 19.47 3.70 16.80
C TYR A 334 20.66 4.34 16.11
N SER A 335 21.39 5.15 16.83
CA SER A 335 22.59 5.80 16.34
C SER A 335 23.84 5.10 16.89
N VAL A 336 24.75 4.72 15.99
CA VAL A 336 26.06 4.22 16.39
C VAL A 336 26.97 5.41 16.70
N PRO A 337 27.53 5.52 17.92
CA PRO A 337 28.47 6.60 18.24
C PRO A 337 29.66 6.62 17.29
N LEU A 338 30.11 7.81 16.88
CA LEU A 338 31.20 7.98 15.92
C LEU A 338 32.51 7.29 16.37
N TRP A 339 32.77 7.26 17.67
CA TRP A 339 33.97 6.58 18.20
C TRP A 339 33.93 5.05 17.98
N GLN A 340 32.73 4.42 18.06
CA GLN A 340 32.57 2.98 17.76
C GLN A 340 32.80 2.71 16.26
N THR A 341 32.27 3.58 15.40
CA THR A 341 32.50 3.51 13.94
C THR A 341 34.00 3.63 13.63
N ALA A 342 34.72 4.57 14.27
CA ALA A 342 36.15 4.73 14.09
C ALA A 342 36.93 3.47 14.54
N ILE A 343 36.57 2.89 15.69
CA ILE A 343 37.20 1.65 16.18
C ILE A 343 36.91 0.47 15.25
N ALA A 344 35.68 0.33 14.75
CA ALA A 344 35.35 -0.71 13.78
C ALA A 344 36.20 -0.58 12.50
N LEU A 345 36.36 0.63 11.97
CA LEU A 345 37.23 0.89 10.82
C LEU A 345 38.73 0.54 11.10
N LEU A 346 39.24 0.85 12.28
CA LEU A 346 40.59 0.43 12.68
C LEU A 346 40.72 -1.10 12.75
N GLY A 347 39.66 -1.80 13.22
CA GLY A 347 39.59 -3.25 13.21
C GLY A 347 39.62 -3.82 11.78
N VAL A 348 38.88 -3.23 10.84
CA VAL A 348 38.90 -3.61 9.42
C VAL A 348 40.30 -3.40 8.81
N ILE A 349 40.94 -2.27 9.07
CA ILE A 349 42.30 -1.98 8.58
C ILE A 349 43.29 -3.02 9.13
N ALA A 350 43.20 -3.33 10.42
CA ALA A 350 44.07 -4.35 11.06
C ALA A 350 43.84 -5.74 10.41
N PHE A 351 42.60 -6.11 10.17
CA PHE A 351 42.25 -7.38 9.50
C PHE A 351 42.83 -7.45 8.07
N LEU A 352 42.58 -6.42 7.25
CA LEU A 352 43.08 -6.35 5.87
C LEU A 352 44.61 -6.39 5.83
N THR A 353 45.31 -5.73 6.77
CA THR A 353 46.75 -5.76 6.88
C THR A 353 47.28 -7.14 7.24
N LEU A 354 46.61 -7.87 8.15
CA LEU A 354 46.95 -9.26 8.49
C LEU A 354 46.72 -10.19 7.31
N ALA A 355 45.61 -10.05 6.61
CA ALA A 355 45.25 -10.82 5.41
C ALA A 355 46.32 -10.61 4.30
N ALA A 356 46.67 -9.36 4.00
CA ALA A 356 47.68 -9.03 3.03
C ALA A 356 49.06 -9.65 3.41
N GLN A 357 49.48 -9.53 4.68
CA GLN A 357 50.71 -10.16 5.16
C GLN A 357 50.71 -11.69 5.04
N SER A 358 49.53 -12.33 5.17
CA SER A 358 49.40 -13.79 4.99
C SER A 358 49.56 -14.21 3.53
N VAL A 359 48.94 -13.45 2.60
CA VAL A 359 49.00 -13.75 1.16
C VAL A 359 50.39 -13.51 0.57
N PHE A 360 51.02 -12.39 0.92
CA PHE A 360 52.34 -12.02 0.35
C PHE A 360 53.52 -12.73 1.02
N LYS A 361 53.36 -13.24 2.24
CA LYS A 361 54.42 -13.99 2.92
C LYS A 361 54.60 -15.41 2.39
N ASN A 362 53.63 -15.96 1.68
CA ASN A 362 53.70 -17.28 1.05
C ASN A 362 54.29 -17.25 -0.38
N LYS A 363 54.79 -16.09 -0.82
CA LYS A 363 55.43 -15.92 -2.15
C LYS A 363 56.96 -15.79 -2.11
N ASN A 364 57.61 -15.97 -0.93
CA ASN A 364 59.10 -15.98 -0.79
C ASN A 364 59.57 -17.30 -0.22
#